data_ba965548125c9180c602a2ee66e071a9
#
_entry.id   ba965548125c9180c602a2ee66e071a9
#
_cell.length_a   1.000
_cell.length_b   1.000
_cell.length_c   1.000
_cell.angle_alpha   90.00
_cell.angle_beta   90.00
_cell.angle_gamma   90.00
#
_symmetry.space_group_name_H-M   'P 1'
#
loop_
_entity.id
_entity.type
_entity.pdbx_description
1 polymer ?
#
loop_
_entity_poly.entity_id
_entity_poly.type
_entity_poly.pdbx_seq_one_letter_code
_entity_poly.pdbx_strand_id
1 'polypeptide(L)'
;YVLSYVRGLHPSGTFKVMEEFSGIQGHTQLGHLPPPEQVVLWTNQAIARGANAIFYFRWRTAPFAQEQLCYGIRDTDNVETERERHIIKNMQTLSPVLETFASEPISARVCLVYDRDSSRLIREQPLSLGMEMRPAPYMQVGYDAELARWFAPYVIYNVTGDIKSTRSVTLENYKLISLPLYELTDEAFVIRLTNW
;
A
#
# COMPACT_ATOMS: atom_id res chain seq x y z
N TYR A 1 -3.63 1.63 3.91
CA TYR A 1 -4.43 2.08 2.77
C TYR A 1 -3.80 1.64 1.45
N VAL A 2 -2.62 2.16 1.06
CA VAL A 2 -1.99 1.91 -0.25
C VAL A 2 -1.85 0.42 -0.56
N LEU A 3 -1.32 -0.39 0.34
CA LEU A 3 -1.14 -1.83 0.14
C LEU A 3 -2.49 -2.55 -0.08
N SER A 4 -3.54 -2.17 0.65
CA SER A 4 -4.88 -2.73 0.46
C SER A 4 -5.52 -2.27 -0.85
N TYR A 5 -5.21 -1.05 -1.29
CA TYR A 5 -5.62 -0.54 -2.60
C TYR A 5 -4.97 -1.34 -3.73
N VAL A 6 -3.64 -1.53 -3.69
CA VAL A 6 -2.92 -2.32 -4.70
C VAL A 6 -3.41 -3.76 -4.73
N ARG A 7 -3.65 -4.38 -3.56
CA ARG A 7 -4.28 -5.71 -3.47
C ARG A 7 -5.62 -5.76 -4.20
N GLY A 8 -6.41 -4.71 -4.08
CA GLY A 8 -7.73 -4.61 -4.70
C GLY A 8 -7.74 -4.49 -6.22
N LEU A 9 -6.63 -4.08 -6.84
CA LEU A 9 -6.53 -3.90 -8.29
C LEU A 9 -6.49 -5.22 -9.07
N HIS A 10 -6.05 -6.32 -8.44
CA HIS A 10 -5.93 -7.60 -9.09
C HIS A 10 -6.96 -8.61 -8.56
N PRO A 11 -7.57 -9.43 -9.44
CA PRO A 11 -8.57 -10.43 -9.03
C PRO A 11 -8.06 -11.44 -8.01
N SER A 12 -6.78 -11.82 -8.08
CA SER A 12 -6.18 -12.77 -7.12
C SER A 12 -6.06 -12.22 -5.69
N GLY A 13 -6.21 -10.90 -5.50
CA GLY A 13 -6.01 -10.28 -4.20
C GLY A 13 -4.56 -10.35 -3.70
N THR A 14 -3.58 -10.47 -4.61
CA THR A 14 -2.14 -10.47 -4.31
C THR A 14 -1.42 -9.41 -5.11
N PHE A 15 -0.22 -9.02 -4.66
CA PHE A 15 0.65 -8.07 -5.35
C PHE A 15 2.12 -8.35 -5.02
N LYS A 16 3.01 -7.66 -5.72
CA LYS A 16 4.46 -7.70 -5.47
C LYS A 16 4.94 -6.31 -5.08
N VAL A 17 5.80 -6.24 -4.08
CA VAL A 17 6.57 -5.02 -3.79
C VAL A 17 7.83 -5.09 -4.63
N MET A 18 7.89 -4.29 -5.68
CA MET A 18 8.99 -4.34 -6.66
C MET A 18 10.22 -3.57 -6.19
N GLU A 19 10.05 -2.68 -5.22
CA GLU A 19 11.13 -1.93 -4.60
C GLU A 19 10.80 -1.66 -3.14
N GLU A 20 11.47 -2.37 -2.24
CA GLU A 20 11.39 -2.15 -0.80
C GLU A 20 12.64 -1.41 -0.34
N PHE A 21 12.42 -0.34 0.37
CA PHE A 21 13.48 0.48 0.94
C PHE A 21 14.22 -0.27 2.05
N SER A 22 15.56 -0.37 1.97
CA SER A 22 16.32 -1.18 2.89
C SER A 22 17.57 -0.50 3.49
N GLY A 23 17.96 0.66 2.99
CA GLY A 23 19.15 1.36 3.44
C GLY A 23 18.98 2.88 3.49
N ILE A 24 20.08 3.60 3.53
CA ILE A 24 20.04 5.08 3.54
C ILE A 24 19.47 5.60 2.21
N GLN A 25 18.62 6.61 2.29
CA GLN A 25 18.13 7.32 1.12
C GLN A 25 19.14 8.36 0.65
N GLY A 26 19.51 8.38 -0.62
CA GLY A 26 20.63 9.17 -1.05
C GLY A 26 20.57 9.86 -2.40
N HIS A 27 19.42 10.02 -3.05
CA HIS A 27 19.39 10.60 -4.40
C HIS A 27 19.95 12.03 -4.47
N THR A 28 19.32 12.98 -3.84
CA THR A 28 19.72 14.40 -3.91
C THR A 28 20.22 14.95 -2.57
N GLN A 29 19.97 14.21 -1.53
CA GLN A 29 20.41 14.54 -0.17
C GLN A 29 20.46 13.25 0.66
N LEU A 30 21.33 13.22 1.66
CA LEU A 30 21.39 12.12 2.59
C LEU A 30 20.11 12.10 3.43
N GLY A 31 19.34 11.05 3.29
CA GLY A 31 18.16 10.78 4.09
C GLY A 31 18.50 10.03 5.37
N HIS A 32 17.45 9.72 6.10
CA HIS A 32 17.57 8.94 7.32
C HIS A 32 17.82 7.45 7.00
N LEU A 33 18.74 6.84 7.72
CA LEU A 33 18.92 5.39 7.71
C LEU A 33 17.82 4.76 8.58
N PRO A 34 16.95 3.92 8.02
CA PRO A 34 15.92 3.27 8.84
C PRO A 34 16.55 2.27 9.82
N PRO A 35 16.07 2.19 11.06
CA PRO A 35 16.42 1.08 11.94
C PRO A 35 16.10 -0.27 11.30
N PRO A 36 16.89 -1.32 11.56
CA PRO A 36 16.64 -2.65 11.00
C PRO A 36 15.23 -3.18 11.23
N GLU A 37 14.67 -2.91 12.41
CA GLU A 37 13.32 -3.31 12.80
C GLU A 37 12.25 -2.63 11.96
N GLN A 38 12.50 -1.43 11.50
CA GLN A 38 11.57 -0.70 10.64
C GLN A 38 11.49 -1.31 9.24
N VAL A 39 12.61 -1.75 8.69
CA VAL A 39 12.65 -2.48 7.41
C VAL A 39 11.84 -3.79 7.53
N VAL A 40 12.06 -4.52 8.61
CA VAL A 40 11.29 -5.73 8.93
C VAL A 40 9.80 -5.44 9.09
N LEU A 41 9.43 -4.36 9.76
CA LEU A 41 8.05 -3.94 9.93
C LEU A 41 7.36 -3.67 8.58
N TRP A 42 8.01 -2.95 7.68
CA TRP A 42 7.46 -2.66 6.35
C TRP A 42 7.24 -3.93 5.54
N THR A 43 8.23 -4.83 5.51
CA THR A 43 8.13 -6.16 4.89
C THR A 43 6.93 -6.93 5.45
N ASN A 44 6.81 -7.01 6.77
CA ASN A 44 5.72 -7.73 7.43
C ASN A 44 4.34 -7.10 7.16
N GLN A 45 4.27 -5.77 7.11
CA GLN A 45 3.05 -5.06 6.71
C GLN A 45 2.63 -5.40 5.27
N ALA A 46 3.59 -5.45 4.35
CA ALA A 46 3.30 -5.78 2.96
C ALA A 46 2.78 -7.22 2.83
N ILE A 47 3.43 -8.19 3.48
CA ILE A 47 3.02 -9.59 3.51
C ILE A 47 1.62 -9.73 4.13
N ALA A 48 1.39 -9.12 5.29
CA ALA A 48 0.09 -9.15 5.98
C ALA A 48 -1.04 -8.49 5.16
N ARG A 49 -0.71 -7.70 4.15
CA ARG A 49 -1.67 -7.07 3.23
C ARG A 49 -1.77 -7.77 1.87
N GLY A 50 -1.09 -8.93 1.70
CA GLY A 50 -1.21 -9.78 0.52
C GLY A 50 -0.06 -9.69 -0.47
N ALA A 51 1.07 -9.10 -0.08
CA ALA A 51 2.27 -9.18 -0.90
C ALA A 51 2.78 -10.64 -0.94
N ASN A 52 2.98 -11.17 -2.13
CA ASN A 52 3.52 -12.51 -2.34
C ASN A 52 4.98 -12.51 -2.82
N ALA A 53 5.58 -11.34 -2.99
CA ALA A 53 7.01 -11.15 -3.22
C ALA A 53 7.45 -9.76 -2.75
N ILE A 54 8.64 -9.69 -2.20
CA ILE A 54 9.31 -8.46 -1.80
C ILE A 54 10.68 -8.43 -2.48
N PHE A 55 10.97 -7.35 -3.18
CA PHE A 55 12.24 -7.08 -3.82
C PHE A 55 12.88 -5.88 -3.15
N TYR A 56 13.99 -6.11 -2.44
CA TYR A 56 14.71 -5.02 -1.81
C TYR A 56 15.57 -4.27 -2.84
N PHE A 57 15.48 -3.00 -2.85
CA PHE A 57 16.40 -2.15 -3.56
C PHE A 57 17.32 -1.47 -2.55
N ARG A 58 18.55 -1.90 -2.49
CA ARG A 58 19.28 -2.88 -3.31
C ARG A 58 20.17 -3.77 -2.42
N TRP A 59 20.82 -4.77 -2.99
CA TRP A 59 21.73 -5.62 -2.22
C TRP A 59 22.87 -4.83 -1.60
N ARG A 60 23.61 -4.08 -2.41
CA ARG A 60 24.76 -3.30 -1.98
C ARG A 60 24.63 -1.85 -2.43
N THR A 61 24.91 -0.92 -1.51
CA THR A 61 24.95 0.51 -1.80
C THR A 61 26.00 0.80 -2.88
N ALA A 62 25.62 1.58 -3.89
CA ALA A 62 26.53 1.97 -4.97
C ALA A 62 27.63 2.89 -4.43
N PRO A 63 28.93 2.59 -4.69
CA PRO A 63 30.03 3.43 -4.23
C PRO A 63 30.23 4.70 -5.07
N PHE A 64 29.61 4.78 -6.25
CA PHE A 64 29.74 5.91 -7.17
C PHE A 64 28.54 6.02 -8.09
N ALA A 65 28.47 7.06 -8.93
CA ALA A 65 27.42 7.42 -9.86
C ALA A 65 26.18 8.03 -9.18
N GLN A 66 25.09 8.22 -9.96
CA GLN A 66 23.89 8.93 -9.50
C GLN A 66 23.21 8.29 -8.29
N GLU A 67 23.28 6.96 -8.20
CA GLU A 67 22.69 6.21 -7.08
C GLU A 67 23.71 5.93 -5.97
N GLN A 68 24.79 6.70 -5.92
CA GLN A 68 25.74 6.63 -4.82
C GLN A 68 25.04 6.82 -3.48
N LEU A 69 25.36 5.99 -2.51
CA LEU A 69 24.82 6.00 -1.15
C LEU A 69 23.31 5.65 -1.07
N CYS A 70 22.72 5.04 -2.14
CA CYS A 70 21.30 4.64 -2.14
C CYS A 70 21.10 3.22 -1.64
N TYR A 71 20.23 3.08 -0.67
CA TYR A 71 19.31 2.00 -0.32
C TYR A 71 19.86 0.60 -0.04
N GLY A 72 21.18 0.36 -0.02
CA GLY A 72 21.75 -0.98 0.13
C GLY A 72 21.37 -1.69 1.43
N ILE A 73 21.07 -2.98 1.35
CA ILE A 73 21.05 -3.87 2.53
C ILE A 73 22.47 -3.88 3.14
N ARG A 74 23.49 -4.01 2.28
CA ARG A 74 24.90 -3.81 2.63
C ARG A 74 25.36 -2.42 2.25
N ASP A 75 26.31 -1.91 2.99
CA ASP A 75 26.96 -0.64 2.70
C ASP A 75 28.00 -0.79 1.56
N THR A 76 28.69 0.30 1.22
CA THR A 76 29.64 0.33 0.09
C THR A 76 30.81 -0.65 0.24
N ASP A 77 31.19 -0.99 1.46
CA ASP A 77 32.25 -1.96 1.80
C ASP A 77 31.83 -3.43 1.61
N ASN A 78 30.54 -3.69 1.36
CA ASN A 78 29.95 -5.01 1.21
C ASN A 78 30.06 -5.92 2.44
N VAL A 79 30.27 -5.35 3.62
CA VAL A 79 30.27 -6.07 4.89
C VAL A 79 28.82 -6.36 5.32
N GLU A 80 28.62 -7.51 5.99
CA GLU A 80 27.34 -7.85 6.58
C GLU A 80 26.86 -6.78 7.57
N THR A 81 25.62 -6.35 7.43
CA THR A 81 25.00 -5.32 8.28
C THR A 81 23.98 -5.91 9.24
N GLU A 82 23.61 -5.13 10.26
CA GLU A 82 22.47 -5.50 11.12
C GLU A 82 21.16 -5.62 10.33
N ARG A 83 20.96 -4.76 9.33
CA ARG A 83 19.79 -4.82 8.44
C ARG A 83 19.67 -6.19 7.77
N GLU A 84 20.77 -6.68 7.22
CA GLU A 84 20.84 -7.99 6.59
C GLU A 84 20.47 -9.11 7.58
N ARG A 85 21.07 -9.10 8.77
CA ARG A 85 20.78 -10.10 9.81
C ARG A 85 19.30 -10.10 10.22
N HIS A 86 18.71 -8.90 10.38
CA HIS A 86 17.30 -8.76 10.73
C HIS A 86 16.37 -9.25 9.62
N ILE A 87 16.67 -8.93 8.35
CA ILE A 87 15.89 -9.41 7.20
C ILE A 87 15.95 -10.93 7.12
N ILE A 88 17.16 -11.53 7.20
CA ILE A 88 17.33 -12.98 7.15
C ILE A 88 16.58 -13.67 8.29
N LYS A 89 16.76 -13.19 9.52
CA LYS A 89 16.06 -13.72 10.69
C LYS A 89 14.54 -13.64 10.55
N ASN A 90 14.03 -12.52 10.05
CA ASN A 90 12.61 -12.33 9.80
C ASN A 90 12.08 -13.34 8.78
N MET A 91 12.77 -13.54 7.66
CA MET A 91 12.36 -14.48 6.64
C MET A 91 12.38 -15.93 7.15
N GLN A 92 13.39 -16.30 7.95
CA GLN A 92 13.43 -17.61 8.61
C GLN A 92 12.24 -17.81 9.56
N THR A 93 11.86 -16.78 10.30
CA THR A 93 10.70 -16.82 11.21
C THR A 93 9.38 -16.91 10.46
N LEU A 94 9.26 -16.22 9.34
CA LEU A 94 8.03 -16.21 8.53
C LEU A 94 7.87 -17.44 7.64
N SER A 95 8.97 -18.09 7.23
CA SER A 95 8.94 -19.19 6.26
C SER A 95 7.87 -20.25 6.54
N PRO A 96 7.67 -20.75 7.78
CA PRO A 96 6.62 -21.72 8.06
C PRO A 96 5.20 -21.20 7.89
N VAL A 97 5.02 -19.87 7.96
CA VAL A 97 3.71 -19.22 7.89
C VAL A 97 3.37 -18.79 6.47
N LEU A 98 4.39 -18.52 5.65
CA LEU A 98 4.21 -18.04 4.28
C LEU A 98 3.48 -19.06 3.38
N GLU A 99 3.68 -20.34 3.58
CA GLU A 99 2.97 -21.40 2.84
C GLU A 99 1.46 -21.33 3.12
N THR A 100 1.09 -21.13 4.38
CA THR A 100 -0.31 -20.93 4.77
C THR A 100 -0.91 -19.68 4.14
N PHE A 101 -0.19 -18.56 4.17
CA PHE A 101 -0.64 -17.31 3.55
C PHE A 101 -0.74 -17.42 2.02
N ALA A 102 0.10 -18.23 1.39
CA ALA A 102 0.06 -18.43 -0.05
C ALA A 102 -1.15 -19.26 -0.50
N SER A 103 -1.63 -20.18 0.36
CA SER A 103 -2.77 -21.05 0.07
C SER A 103 -4.14 -20.40 0.39
N GLU A 104 -4.16 -19.43 1.29
CA GLU A 104 -5.39 -18.80 1.79
C GLU A 104 -5.46 -17.33 1.37
N PRO A 105 -6.38 -16.95 0.47
CA PRO A 105 -6.54 -15.55 0.09
C PRO A 105 -7.04 -14.74 1.30
N ILE A 106 -6.58 -13.50 1.38
CA ILE A 106 -7.07 -12.57 2.40
C ILE A 106 -8.57 -12.32 2.17
N SER A 107 -9.39 -12.71 3.12
CA SER A 107 -10.83 -12.50 3.08
C SER A 107 -11.20 -11.22 3.86
N ALA A 108 -11.93 -10.33 3.22
CA ALA A 108 -12.46 -9.11 3.82
C ALA A 108 -14.00 -9.12 3.77
N ARG A 109 -14.63 -8.69 4.88
CA ARG A 109 -16.08 -8.56 4.98
C ARG A 109 -16.57 -7.12 4.76
N VAL A 110 -15.63 -6.19 4.68
CA VAL A 110 -15.90 -4.76 4.45
C VAL A 110 -15.12 -4.28 3.24
N CYS A 111 -15.71 -3.37 2.48
CA CYS A 111 -15.09 -2.81 1.29
C CYS A 111 -15.24 -1.29 1.26
N LEU A 112 -14.14 -0.61 1.01
CA LEU A 112 -14.14 0.78 0.59
C LEU A 112 -14.16 0.80 -0.95
N VAL A 113 -15.19 1.41 -1.53
CA VAL A 113 -15.31 1.48 -2.98
C VAL A 113 -14.74 2.79 -3.49
N TYR A 114 -13.86 2.67 -4.45
CA TYR A 114 -13.19 3.76 -5.13
C TYR A 114 -13.84 3.99 -6.49
N ASP A 115 -14.13 5.26 -6.81
CA ASP A 115 -14.59 5.65 -8.13
C ASP A 115 -13.60 6.58 -8.83
N ARG A 116 -13.11 6.12 -9.99
CA ARG A 116 -12.09 6.85 -10.75
C ARG A 116 -12.60 8.14 -11.38
N ASP A 117 -13.85 8.12 -11.80
CA ASP A 117 -14.42 9.28 -12.51
C ASP A 117 -14.77 10.39 -11.51
N SER A 118 -15.31 10.05 -10.34
CA SER A 118 -15.45 10.98 -9.21
C SER A 118 -14.09 11.54 -8.74
N SER A 119 -13.04 10.69 -8.70
CA SER A 119 -11.68 11.15 -8.38
C SER A 119 -11.18 12.20 -9.36
N ARG A 120 -11.45 12.02 -10.65
CA ARG A 120 -11.08 12.99 -11.70
C ARG A 120 -11.90 14.27 -11.56
N LEU A 121 -13.21 14.15 -11.35
CA LEU A 121 -14.08 15.31 -11.16
C LEU A 121 -13.60 16.17 -10.00
N ILE A 122 -13.33 15.58 -8.85
CA ILE A 122 -12.87 16.30 -7.66
C ILE A 122 -11.53 17.00 -7.89
N ARG A 123 -10.67 16.42 -8.73
CA ARG A 123 -9.41 17.06 -9.11
C ARG A 123 -9.61 18.29 -9.99
N GLU A 124 -10.53 18.22 -10.95
CA GLU A 124 -10.81 19.31 -11.89
C GLU A 124 -11.75 20.36 -11.26
N GLN A 125 -12.63 19.93 -10.38
CA GLN A 125 -13.61 20.79 -9.69
C GLN A 125 -13.62 20.47 -8.18
N PRO A 126 -12.63 20.96 -7.43
CA PRO A 126 -12.52 20.66 -6.01
C PRO A 126 -13.75 21.13 -5.24
N LEU A 127 -14.30 20.29 -4.37
CA LEU A 127 -15.45 20.59 -3.54
C LEU A 127 -15.16 21.63 -2.46
N SER A 128 -13.89 21.85 -2.12
CA SER A 128 -13.44 22.87 -1.18
C SER A 128 -12.01 23.32 -1.48
N LEU A 129 -11.66 24.51 -0.99
CA LEU A 129 -10.27 24.97 -0.95
C LEU A 129 -9.43 23.96 -0.18
N GLY A 130 -8.42 23.41 -0.81
CA GLY A 130 -7.54 22.39 -0.24
C GLY A 130 -7.77 20.97 -0.76
N MET A 131 -8.87 20.69 -1.47
CA MET A 131 -8.99 19.46 -2.27
C MET A 131 -8.26 19.57 -3.61
N GLU A 132 -7.78 20.75 -3.95
CA GLU A 132 -6.85 20.95 -5.06
C GLU A 132 -5.57 20.17 -4.80
N MET A 133 -5.14 19.39 -5.79
CA MET A 133 -3.89 18.65 -5.73
C MET A 133 -2.69 19.60 -5.78
N ARG A 134 -2.43 20.27 -4.68
CA ARG A 134 -1.11 20.84 -4.43
C ARG A 134 -0.41 19.94 -3.44
N PRO A 135 0.79 19.46 -3.73
CA PRO A 135 1.59 18.74 -2.76
C PRO A 135 2.03 19.71 -1.67
N ALA A 136 1.15 19.97 -0.71
CA ALA A 136 1.62 20.44 0.58
C ALA A 136 2.24 19.23 1.26
N PRO A 137 3.52 19.24 1.62
CA PRO A 137 4.22 18.05 2.13
C PRO A 137 3.63 17.50 3.43
N TYR A 138 2.67 18.18 4.04
CA TYR A 138 2.11 17.83 5.35
C TYR A 138 0.56 17.72 5.39
N MET A 139 -0.13 18.05 4.31
CA MET A 139 -1.59 17.93 4.25
C MET A 139 -1.97 17.25 2.94
N GLN A 140 -2.20 15.96 3.00
CA GLN A 140 -2.83 15.26 1.91
C GLN A 140 -4.31 15.66 1.90
N VAL A 141 -4.67 16.54 0.99
CA VAL A 141 -6.05 16.91 0.68
C VAL A 141 -6.38 16.40 -0.71
N GLY A 142 -7.59 15.92 -0.89
CA GLY A 142 -8.06 15.37 -2.14
C GLY A 142 -8.71 14.01 -1.97
N TYR A 143 -9.12 13.45 -3.09
CA TYR A 143 -9.87 12.19 -3.12
C TYR A 143 -9.15 11.05 -2.38
N ASP A 144 -7.85 10.86 -2.64
CA ASP A 144 -7.07 9.78 -2.02
C ASP A 144 -6.89 9.97 -0.51
N ALA A 145 -6.79 11.22 -0.05
CA ALA A 145 -6.71 11.53 1.37
C ALA A 145 -8.03 11.18 2.08
N GLU A 146 -9.16 11.48 1.47
CA GLU A 146 -10.47 11.10 2.01
C GLU A 146 -10.64 9.58 2.02
N LEU A 147 -10.26 8.88 0.96
CA LEU A 147 -10.25 7.41 0.97
C LEU A 147 -9.40 6.85 2.12
N ALA A 148 -8.22 7.42 2.35
CA ALA A 148 -7.36 7.01 3.46
C ALA A 148 -8.02 7.26 4.82
N ARG A 149 -8.70 8.39 5.01
CA ARG A 149 -9.46 8.70 6.24
C ARG A 149 -10.61 7.73 6.46
N TRP A 150 -11.37 7.41 5.42
CA TRP A 150 -12.46 6.44 5.49
C TRP A 150 -11.97 5.01 5.70
N PHE A 151 -10.74 4.70 5.28
CA PHE A 151 -10.11 3.40 5.52
C PHE A 151 -9.47 3.28 6.92
N ALA A 152 -9.11 4.41 7.54
CA ALA A 152 -8.41 4.42 8.83
C ALA A 152 -9.15 3.65 9.94
N PRO A 153 -10.48 3.74 10.11
CA PRO A 153 -11.19 2.94 11.11
C PRO A 153 -10.97 1.42 10.95
N TYR A 154 -10.90 0.91 9.71
CA TYR A 154 -10.65 -0.52 9.52
C TYR A 154 -9.27 -0.94 10.08
N VAL A 155 -8.26 -0.07 9.89
CA VAL A 155 -6.92 -0.32 10.44
C VAL A 155 -6.91 -0.20 11.97
N ILE A 156 -7.53 0.86 12.51
CA ILE A 156 -7.56 1.14 13.96
C ILE A 156 -8.25 0.00 14.73
N TYR A 157 -9.36 -0.51 14.20
CA TYR A 157 -10.13 -1.58 14.83
C TYR A 157 -9.71 -2.98 14.38
N ASN A 158 -8.59 -3.11 13.67
CA ASN A 158 -8.07 -4.37 13.13
C ASN A 158 -9.10 -5.15 12.30
N VAL A 159 -9.86 -4.45 11.48
CA VAL A 159 -10.82 -5.02 10.55
C VAL A 159 -10.17 -5.15 9.18
N THR A 160 -10.13 -6.35 8.64
CA THR A 160 -9.64 -6.56 7.27
C THR A 160 -10.62 -5.95 6.27
N GLY A 161 -10.16 -4.96 5.51
CA GLY A 161 -10.94 -4.28 4.50
C GLY A 161 -10.29 -4.36 3.12
N ASP A 162 -11.11 -4.50 2.09
CA ASP A 162 -10.71 -4.35 0.70
C ASP A 162 -10.94 -2.92 0.21
N ILE A 163 -10.20 -2.56 -0.83
CA ILE A 163 -10.46 -1.36 -1.63
C ILE A 163 -10.66 -1.82 -3.06
N LYS A 164 -11.85 -1.61 -3.62
CA LYS A 164 -12.23 -2.03 -4.98
C LYS A 164 -12.80 -0.87 -5.75
N SER A 165 -12.68 -0.90 -7.08
CA SER A 165 -13.37 0.09 -7.90
C SER A 165 -14.86 -0.25 -8.08
N THR A 166 -15.68 0.74 -8.40
CA THR A 166 -17.08 0.55 -8.80
C THR A 166 -17.24 -0.50 -9.92
N ARG A 167 -16.24 -0.63 -10.78
CA ARG A 167 -16.22 -1.54 -11.92
C ARG A 167 -15.80 -2.97 -11.56
N SER A 168 -15.02 -3.16 -10.49
CA SER A 168 -14.43 -4.46 -10.12
C SER A 168 -15.02 -5.08 -8.86
N VAL A 169 -15.83 -4.35 -8.10
CA VAL A 169 -16.40 -4.84 -6.85
C VAL A 169 -17.52 -5.86 -7.11
N THR A 170 -17.44 -6.99 -6.42
CA THR A 170 -18.52 -7.96 -6.29
C THR A 170 -19.19 -7.70 -4.95
N LEU A 171 -20.34 -7.02 -4.97
CA LEU A 171 -21.00 -6.50 -3.76
C LEU A 171 -21.36 -7.61 -2.78
N GLU A 172 -21.75 -8.76 -3.28
CA GLU A 172 -22.21 -9.94 -2.53
C GLU A 172 -21.13 -10.50 -1.58
N ASN A 173 -19.86 -10.20 -1.86
CA ASN A 173 -18.76 -10.65 -1.01
C ASN A 173 -18.66 -9.87 0.31
N TYR A 174 -19.37 -8.75 0.44
CA TYR A 174 -19.19 -7.83 1.57
C TYR A 174 -20.48 -7.69 2.40
N LYS A 175 -20.30 -7.34 3.67
CA LYS A 175 -21.39 -7.01 4.61
C LYS A 175 -21.50 -5.51 4.89
N LEU A 176 -20.48 -4.76 4.53
CA LEU A 176 -20.42 -3.31 4.63
C LEU A 176 -19.65 -2.76 3.44
N ILE A 177 -20.25 -1.79 2.78
CA ILE A 177 -19.63 -1.03 1.70
C ILE A 177 -19.61 0.43 2.09
N SER A 178 -18.42 1.02 2.07
CA SER A 178 -18.22 2.47 2.21
C SER A 178 -17.95 3.06 0.83
N LEU A 179 -18.68 4.10 0.48
CA LEU A 179 -18.64 4.74 -0.83
C LEU A 179 -18.42 6.26 -0.68
N PRO A 180 -17.22 6.69 -0.25
CA PRO A 180 -16.94 8.09 -0.05
C PRO A 180 -16.81 8.84 -1.37
N LEU A 181 -17.28 10.09 -1.40
CA LEU A 181 -17.12 11.02 -2.52
C LEU A 181 -17.51 10.42 -3.88
N TYR A 182 -18.63 9.72 -3.92
CA TYR A 182 -19.19 9.17 -5.16
C TYR A 182 -20.07 10.23 -5.83
N GLU A 183 -19.44 11.15 -6.56
CA GLU A 183 -20.07 12.33 -7.15
C GLU A 183 -20.58 12.09 -8.57
N LEU A 184 -19.87 11.31 -9.37
CA LEU A 184 -20.30 10.89 -10.69
C LEU A 184 -20.92 9.50 -10.61
N THR A 185 -22.23 9.46 -10.59
CA THR A 185 -22.98 8.21 -10.44
C THR A 185 -23.11 7.46 -11.77
N ASP A 186 -22.71 6.19 -11.76
CA ASP A 186 -22.95 5.23 -12.83
C ASP A 186 -24.29 4.52 -12.54
N GLU A 187 -25.25 4.65 -13.43
CA GLU A 187 -26.59 4.07 -13.26
C GLU A 187 -26.53 2.55 -13.03
N ALA A 188 -25.69 1.84 -13.78
CA ALA A 188 -25.56 0.40 -13.64
C ALA A 188 -25.01 0.00 -12.26
N PHE A 189 -24.07 0.76 -11.74
CA PHE A 189 -23.55 0.53 -10.38
C PHE A 189 -24.59 0.86 -9.30
N VAL A 190 -25.34 1.96 -9.48
CA VAL A 190 -26.43 2.33 -8.54
C VAL A 190 -27.50 1.25 -8.50
N ILE A 191 -27.92 0.71 -9.65
CA ILE A 191 -28.88 -0.41 -9.71
C ILE A 191 -28.33 -1.64 -8.97
N ARG A 192 -27.08 -1.99 -9.18
CA ARG A 192 -26.43 -3.10 -8.45
C ARG A 192 -26.42 -2.86 -6.94
N LEU A 193 -26.09 -1.65 -6.51
CA LEU A 193 -26.04 -1.27 -5.10
C LEU A 193 -27.44 -1.28 -4.45
N THR A 194 -28.47 -0.87 -5.19
CA THR A 194 -29.87 -0.86 -4.70
C THR A 194 -30.42 -2.29 -4.52
N ASN A 195 -29.94 -3.23 -5.33
CA ASN A 195 -30.37 -4.62 -5.28
C ASN A 195 -29.55 -5.48 -4.31
N TRP A 196 -28.48 -4.94 -3.76
CA TRP A 196 -27.60 -5.58 -2.79
C TRP A 196 -28.15 -5.46 -1.38
#